data_f44867e71cefb12bfcfe17f7f471ff2f
#
_entry.id   f44867e71cefb12bfcfe17f7f471ff2f
#
_cell.length_a   1.000
_cell.length_b   1.000
_cell.length_c   1.000
_cell.angle_alpha   90.00
_cell.angle_beta   90.00
_cell.angle_gamma   90.00
#
_symmetry.space_group_name_H-M   'P 1'
#
loop_
_entity.id
_entity.type
_entity.pdbx_description
1 polymer ?
#
loop_
_entity_poly.entity_id
_entity_poly.type
_entity_poly.pdbx_seq_one_letter_code
_entity_poly.pdbx_strand_id
1 'polypeptide(L)'
;MNILNEIAEKTRERIERDKKEMSREDLINEIRQKKVQMLLNPLIQSETAKTPHSFYQALKKPGMSYICEVKKASPSKGLIASDFPYLEIAKEYKAAGAAAISCLTEPFYFQGSDQYLWEIASEVDIPVLRKDFVIDDYMILQAAAYGAAAVLLICALLDDKQLREYREMAEDLGMDALVEAHDEEEVERAIKSGARIIGVNNRDLKTFEVDMQNSIRLRKLAPDNVIFVSESGIRTSEDIKKLHENQIEAVLIGETLMRSPDKKAALEELNGAPLEEA
;
A
#
# COMPACT_ATOMS: atom_id res chain seq x y z
N MET A 1 1.29 14.37 -21.86
CA MET A 1 0.41 14.10 -20.69
C MET A 1 1.28 13.35 -19.68
N ASN A 2 1.20 13.67 -18.39
CA ASN A 2 1.96 12.93 -17.36
C ASN A 2 1.31 11.56 -17.18
N ILE A 3 2.09 10.49 -16.97
CA ILE A 3 1.60 9.11 -16.79
C ILE A 3 0.52 9.03 -15.68
N LEU A 4 0.66 9.81 -14.61
CA LEU A 4 -0.29 9.85 -13.51
C LEU A 4 -1.69 10.30 -13.98
N ASN A 5 -1.76 11.35 -14.82
CA ASN A 5 -3.02 11.85 -15.37
C ASN A 5 -3.63 10.85 -16.37
N GLU A 6 -2.81 10.14 -17.13
CA GLU A 6 -3.27 9.11 -18.05
C GLU A 6 -3.89 7.92 -17.30
N ILE A 7 -3.24 7.47 -16.23
CA ILE A 7 -3.78 6.42 -15.36
C ILE A 7 -5.09 6.88 -14.69
N ALA A 8 -5.13 8.12 -14.18
CA ALA A 8 -6.34 8.68 -13.56
C ALA A 8 -7.52 8.73 -14.53
N GLU A 9 -7.28 9.08 -15.80
CA GLU A 9 -8.32 9.07 -16.82
C GLU A 9 -8.86 7.66 -17.10
N LYS A 10 -7.97 6.68 -17.27
CA LYS A 10 -8.37 5.27 -17.40
C LYS A 10 -9.10 4.74 -16.17
N THR A 11 -8.70 5.19 -14.99
CA THR A 11 -9.39 4.86 -13.74
C THR A 11 -10.81 5.43 -13.73
N ARG A 12 -11.06 6.67 -14.22
CA ARG A 12 -12.42 7.20 -14.34
C ARG A 12 -13.30 6.33 -15.23
N GLU A 13 -12.80 5.95 -16.41
CA GLU A 13 -13.54 5.07 -17.33
C GLU A 13 -13.86 3.72 -16.67
N ARG A 14 -12.93 3.15 -15.90
CA ARG A 14 -13.11 1.93 -15.14
C ARG A 14 -14.21 2.06 -14.09
N ILE A 15 -14.12 3.08 -13.23
CA ILE A 15 -15.08 3.31 -12.14
C ILE A 15 -16.51 3.51 -12.66
N GLU A 16 -16.70 4.23 -13.75
CA GLU A 16 -18.02 4.40 -14.35
C GLU A 16 -18.64 3.08 -14.87
N ARG A 17 -17.82 2.12 -15.25
CA ARG A 17 -18.23 0.76 -15.60
C ARG A 17 -18.52 -0.05 -14.34
N ASP A 18 -17.61 -0.03 -13.36
CA ASP A 18 -17.73 -0.78 -12.12
C ASP A 18 -18.98 -0.39 -11.34
N LYS A 19 -19.35 0.91 -11.29
CA LYS A 19 -20.58 1.42 -10.70
C LYS A 19 -21.85 0.86 -11.33
N LYS A 20 -21.80 0.43 -12.61
CA LYS A 20 -22.94 -0.19 -13.30
C LYS A 20 -23.04 -1.68 -12.98
N GLU A 21 -21.92 -2.35 -12.73
CA GLU A 21 -21.87 -3.78 -12.41
C GLU A 21 -22.18 -4.03 -10.93
N MET A 22 -21.70 -3.16 -10.04
CA MET A 22 -21.95 -3.22 -8.60
C MET A 22 -22.24 -1.82 -8.07
N SER A 23 -23.45 -1.60 -7.61
CA SER A 23 -23.84 -0.28 -7.13
C SER A 23 -23.15 0.08 -5.81
N ARG A 24 -23.11 1.38 -5.49
CA ARG A 24 -22.63 1.86 -4.18
C ARG A 24 -23.40 1.21 -3.01
N GLU A 25 -24.70 1.00 -3.18
CA GLU A 25 -25.56 0.37 -2.17
C GLU A 25 -25.19 -1.11 -1.97
N ASP A 26 -24.89 -1.83 -3.04
CA ASP A 26 -24.45 -3.23 -2.96
C ASP A 26 -23.13 -3.35 -2.19
N LEU A 27 -22.14 -2.48 -2.46
CA LEU A 27 -20.89 -2.45 -1.71
C LEU A 27 -21.12 -2.18 -0.22
N ILE A 28 -21.97 -1.21 0.12
CA ILE A 28 -22.31 -0.90 1.51
C ILE A 28 -22.97 -2.10 2.19
N ASN A 29 -23.86 -2.79 1.51
CA ASN A 29 -24.50 -3.99 2.04
C ASN A 29 -23.49 -5.14 2.26
N GLU A 30 -22.56 -5.33 1.33
CA GLU A 30 -21.49 -6.33 1.48
C GLU A 30 -20.59 -6.02 2.69
N ILE A 31 -20.17 -4.76 2.86
CA ILE A 31 -19.39 -4.32 4.01
C ILE A 31 -20.15 -4.59 5.33
N ARG A 32 -21.45 -4.26 5.37
CA ARG A 32 -22.29 -4.51 6.55
C ARG A 32 -22.39 -6.00 6.88
N GLN A 33 -22.59 -6.85 5.87
CA GLN A 33 -22.67 -8.30 6.06
C GLN A 33 -21.36 -8.85 6.62
N LYS A 34 -20.21 -8.43 6.09
CA LYS A 34 -18.89 -8.83 6.60
C LYS A 34 -18.69 -8.38 8.06
N LYS A 35 -19.03 -7.14 8.40
CA LYS A 35 -18.96 -6.66 9.80
C LYS A 35 -19.83 -7.50 10.74
N VAL A 36 -21.05 -7.86 10.35
CA VAL A 36 -21.94 -8.73 11.14
C VAL A 36 -21.34 -10.13 11.29
N GLN A 37 -20.82 -10.73 10.24
CA GLN A 37 -20.16 -12.04 10.30
C GLN A 37 -18.96 -12.04 11.25
N MET A 38 -18.13 -10.99 11.22
CA MET A 38 -17.00 -10.82 12.15
C MET A 38 -17.48 -10.73 13.61
N LEU A 39 -18.58 -10.02 13.89
CA LEU A 39 -19.11 -9.91 15.23
C LEU A 39 -19.69 -11.23 15.75
N LEU A 40 -20.26 -12.05 14.88
CA LEU A 40 -20.89 -13.33 15.26
C LEU A 40 -19.90 -14.49 15.34
N ASN A 41 -18.70 -14.38 14.76
CA ASN A 41 -17.71 -15.43 14.76
C ASN A 41 -16.44 -15.03 15.54
N PRO A 42 -16.29 -15.46 16.82
CA PRO A 42 -15.13 -15.15 17.66
C PRO A 42 -13.78 -15.62 17.08
N LEU A 43 -13.78 -16.67 16.24
CA LEU A 43 -12.56 -17.17 15.60
C LEU A 43 -12.02 -16.18 14.56
N ILE A 44 -12.89 -15.48 13.85
CA ILE A 44 -12.50 -14.41 12.90
C ILE A 44 -11.95 -13.20 13.64
N GLN A 45 -12.47 -12.91 14.84
CA GLN A 45 -12.00 -11.77 15.66
C GLN A 45 -10.55 -11.93 16.15
N SER A 46 -10.03 -13.16 16.21
CA SER A 46 -8.65 -13.40 16.66
C SER A 46 -7.59 -13.10 15.59
N GLU A 47 -7.97 -12.91 14.34
CA GLU A 47 -7.05 -12.60 13.25
C GLU A 47 -6.71 -11.11 13.22
N THR A 48 -5.46 -10.78 13.55
CA THR A 48 -4.97 -9.40 13.72
C THR A 48 -5.13 -8.53 12.47
N ALA A 49 -5.09 -9.12 11.27
CA ALA A 49 -5.23 -8.41 10.00
C ALA A 49 -6.63 -7.85 9.75
N LYS A 50 -7.64 -8.37 10.45
CA LYS A 50 -9.06 -8.01 10.27
C LYS A 50 -9.56 -7.03 11.35
N THR A 51 -8.67 -6.58 12.24
CA THR A 51 -9.01 -5.56 13.24
C THR A 51 -8.98 -4.17 12.62
N PRO A 52 -9.84 -3.23 13.07
CA PRO A 52 -9.76 -1.85 12.63
C PRO A 52 -8.36 -1.27 12.83
N HIS A 53 -7.90 -0.51 11.83
CA HIS A 53 -6.57 0.13 11.84
C HIS A 53 -5.39 -0.82 12.01
N SER A 54 -5.52 -2.07 11.53
CA SER A 54 -4.47 -3.08 11.63
C SER A 54 -3.21 -2.73 10.85
N PHE A 55 -3.34 -1.99 9.74
CA PHE A 55 -2.19 -1.55 8.94
C PHE A 55 -1.32 -0.56 9.72
N TYR A 56 -1.92 0.47 10.34
CA TYR A 56 -1.19 1.39 11.23
C TYR A 56 -0.51 0.65 12.38
N GLN A 57 -1.23 -0.27 13.03
CA GLN A 57 -0.69 -1.03 14.15
C GLN A 57 0.48 -1.95 13.74
N ALA A 58 0.42 -2.53 12.54
CA ALA A 58 1.50 -3.36 12.01
C ALA A 58 2.78 -2.55 11.75
N LEU A 59 2.65 -1.32 11.26
CA LEU A 59 3.77 -0.44 10.96
C LEU A 59 4.36 0.26 12.20
N LYS A 60 3.61 0.35 13.30
CA LYS A 60 4.06 1.01 14.54
C LYS A 60 5.00 0.15 15.39
N LYS A 61 5.29 -1.07 14.99
CA LYS A 61 6.18 -1.97 15.72
C LYS A 61 7.62 -1.43 15.73
N PRO A 62 8.39 -1.70 16.80
CA PRO A 62 9.81 -1.31 16.84
C PRO A 62 10.62 -1.91 15.69
N GLY A 63 11.56 -1.16 15.16
CA GLY A 63 12.41 -1.55 14.03
C GLY A 63 11.81 -1.16 12.67
N MET A 64 12.44 -1.60 11.58
CA MET A 64 11.97 -1.34 10.23
C MET A 64 10.79 -2.24 9.88
N SER A 65 9.68 -1.66 9.45
CA SER A 65 8.51 -2.37 8.96
C SER A 65 8.55 -2.51 7.44
N TYR A 66 8.35 -3.73 6.93
CA TYR A 66 8.38 -4.03 5.49
C TYR A 66 6.95 -4.19 4.95
N ILE A 67 6.56 -3.30 4.03
CA ILE A 67 5.36 -3.44 3.19
C ILE A 67 5.82 -4.09 1.88
N CYS A 68 5.52 -5.38 1.71
CA CYS A 68 5.97 -6.14 0.55
C CYS A 68 4.94 -6.09 -0.56
N GLU A 69 5.35 -5.63 -1.75
CA GLU A 69 4.42 -5.36 -2.84
C GLU A 69 4.32 -6.53 -3.81
N VAL A 70 3.09 -7.02 -4.00
CA VAL A 70 2.71 -8.01 -5.02
C VAL A 70 2.38 -7.26 -6.31
N LYS A 71 3.31 -7.30 -7.29
CA LYS A 71 3.26 -6.49 -8.50
C LYS A 71 3.70 -7.26 -9.74
N LYS A 72 2.80 -7.39 -10.72
CA LYS A 72 3.05 -8.09 -11.97
C LYS A 72 3.83 -7.26 -12.99
N ALA A 73 3.47 -6.00 -13.12
CA ALA A 73 4.05 -5.07 -14.10
C ALA A 73 4.12 -3.64 -13.54
N SER A 74 4.84 -2.74 -14.22
CA SER A 74 4.82 -1.31 -13.94
C SER A 74 5.14 -0.49 -15.19
N PRO A 75 4.71 0.79 -15.30
CA PRO A 75 5.02 1.65 -16.45
C PRO A 75 6.53 1.78 -16.72
N SER A 76 7.35 1.86 -15.67
CA SER A 76 8.80 2.08 -15.79
C SER A 76 9.60 0.82 -16.11
N LYS A 77 9.07 -0.39 -15.89
CA LYS A 77 9.79 -1.66 -16.01
C LYS A 77 9.11 -2.68 -16.91
N GLY A 78 7.90 -2.38 -17.39
CA GLY A 78 7.09 -3.35 -18.14
C GLY A 78 6.71 -4.56 -17.27
N LEU A 79 6.69 -5.73 -17.86
CA LEU A 79 6.41 -6.99 -17.17
C LEU A 79 7.57 -7.35 -16.22
N ILE A 80 7.26 -7.53 -14.94
CA ILE A 80 8.23 -7.87 -13.88
C ILE A 80 8.21 -9.38 -13.63
N ALA A 81 7.01 -9.97 -13.56
CA ALA A 81 6.81 -11.39 -13.34
C ALA A 81 5.89 -11.97 -14.45
N SER A 82 6.44 -12.80 -15.32
CA SER A 82 5.68 -13.51 -16.37
C SER A 82 4.80 -14.60 -15.77
N ASP A 83 5.36 -15.39 -14.86
CA ASP A 83 4.62 -16.25 -13.96
C ASP A 83 4.31 -15.45 -12.69
N PHE A 84 3.01 -15.35 -12.34
CA PHE A 84 2.55 -14.48 -11.26
C PHE A 84 1.60 -15.21 -10.32
N PRO A 85 2.10 -16.16 -9.52
CA PRO A 85 1.34 -16.83 -8.48
C PRO A 85 1.17 -15.89 -7.27
N TYR A 86 0.39 -14.82 -7.46
CA TYR A 86 0.26 -13.70 -6.50
C TYR A 86 -0.10 -14.14 -5.09
N LEU A 87 -0.89 -15.18 -4.94
CA LEU A 87 -1.31 -15.69 -3.63
C LEU A 87 -0.14 -16.38 -2.92
N GLU A 88 0.63 -17.19 -3.63
CA GLU A 88 1.83 -17.82 -3.08
C GLU A 88 2.90 -16.78 -2.73
N ILE A 89 3.09 -15.78 -3.59
CA ILE A 89 4.00 -14.66 -3.33
C ILE A 89 3.60 -13.93 -2.04
N ALA A 90 2.29 -13.66 -1.83
CA ALA A 90 1.80 -13.02 -0.62
C ALA A 90 2.02 -13.89 0.64
N LYS A 91 1.82 -15.20 0.54
CA LYS A 91 2.11 -16.17 1.60
C LYS A 91 3.62 -16.23 1.93
N GLU A 92 4.47 -16.21 0.92
CA GLU A 92 5.93 -16.16 1.09
C GLU A 92 6.35 -14.87 1.81
N TYR A 93 5.82 -13.71 1.43
CA TYR A 93 6.09 -12.44 2.11
C TYR A 93 5.67 -12.48 3.58
N LYS A 94 4.47 -13.00 3.88
CA LYS A 94 4.03 -13.21 5.26
C LYS A 94 5.00 -14.11 6.02
N ALA A 95 5.37 -15.26 5.46
CA ALA A 95 6.30 -16.21 6.08
C ALA A 95 7.71 -15.62 6.27
N ALA A 96 8.12 -14.70 5.41
CA ALA A 96 9.36 -13.96 5.50
C ALA A 96 9.34 -12.83 6.55
N GLY A 97 8.19 -12.54 7.17
CA GLY A 97 8.07 -11.52 8.22
C GLY A 97 7.64 -10.14 7.73
N ALA A 98 7.02 -10.03 6.56
CA ALA A 98 6.40 -8.79 6.11
C ALA A 98 5.41 -8.26 7.16
N ALA A 99 5.44 -6.95 7.42
CA ALA A 99 4.48 -6.28 8.29
C ALA A 99 3.12 -6.12 7.62
N ALA A 100 3.11 -5.92 6.30
CA ALA A 100 1.93 -5.77 5.48
C ALA A 100 2.21 -6.17 4.02
N ILE A 101 1.15 -6.45 3.28
CA ILE A 101 1.19 -6.64 1.82
C ILE A 101 0.67 -5.38 1.13
N SER A 102 1.33 -4.95 0.05
CA SER A 102 0.80 -3.99 -0.91
C SER A 102 0.34 -4.74 -2.16
N CYS A 103 -0.95 -4.67 -2.49
CA CYS A 103 -1.53 -5.37 -3.63
C CYS A 103 -1.93 -4.38 -4.72
N LEU A 104 -1.30 -4.47 -5.90
CA LEU A 104 -1.67 -3.67 -7.06
C LEU A 104 -3.02 -4.13 -7.60
N THR A 105 -3.97 -3.20 -7.73
CA THR A 105 -5.29 -3.45 -8.33
C THR A 105 -5.51 -2.71 -9.65
N GLU A 106 -4.63 -1.78 -10.02
CA GLU A 106 -4.69 -1.06 -11.31
C GLU A 106 -4.44 -2.03 -12.49
N PRO A 107 -5.42 -2.24 -13.41
CA PRO A 107 -5.35 -3.33 -14.39
C PRO A 107 -4.57 -3.00 -15.66
N PHE A 108 -4.46 -1.74 -16.07
CA PHE A 108 -3.96 -1.38 -17.40
C PHE A 108 -2.43 -1.29 -17.45
N TYR A 109 -1.82 -0.64 -16.48
CA TYR A 109 -0.39 -0.35 -16.43
C TYR A 109 0.37 -1.26 -15.48
N PHE A 110 -0.29 -1.73 -14.42
CA PHE A 110 0.31 -2.61 -13.42
C PHE A 110 -0.16 -4.05 -13.54
N GLN A 111 -1.13 -4.33 -14.42
CA GLN A 111 -1.76 -5.64 -14.60
C GLN A 111 -2.26 -6.23 -13.27
N GLY A 112 -2.78 -5.35 -12.40
CA GLY A 112 -3.39 -5.68 -11.13
C GLY A 112 -4.83 -6.14 -11.28
N SER A 113 -5.46 -6.53 -10.16
CA SER A 113 -6.85 -6.95 -10.14
C SER A 113 -7.43 -6.82 -8.73
N ASP A 114 -8.70 -6.41 -8.62
CA ASP A 114 -9.46 -6.45 -7.37
C ASP A 114 -9.63 -7.88 -6.83
N GLN A 115 -9.64 -8.87 -7.73
CA GLN A 115 -9.63 -10.29 -7.35
C GLN A 115 -8.36 -10.64 -6.56
N TYR A 116 -7.20 -10.15 -6.97
CA TYR A 116 -5.94 -10.39 -6.24
C TYR A 116 -6.03 -9.84 -4.82
N LEU A 117 -6.56 -8.63 -4.68
CA LEU A 117 -6.77 -8.01 -3.36
C LEU A 117 -7.68 -8.87 -2.48
N TRP A 118 -8.84 -9.27 -3.01
CA TRP A 118 -9.82 -10.07 -2.27
C TRP A 118 -9.25 -11.42 -1.83
N GLU A 119 -8.59 -12.15 -2.73
CA GLU A 119 -8.02 -13.45 -2.41
C GLU A 119 -6.85 -13.35 -1.42
N ILE A 120 -5.94 -12.40 -1.62
CA ILE A 120 -4.81 -12.18 -0.68
C ILE A 120 -5.36 -11.80 0.69
N ALA A 121 -6.28 -10.83 0.78
CA ALA A 121 -6.86 -10.39 2.05
C ALA A 121 -7.67 -11.49 2.76
N SER A 122 -8.16 -12.50 2.03
CA SER A 122 -8.87 -13.64 2.59
C SER A 122 -7.92 -14.71 3.16
N GLU A 123 -6.73 -14.86 2.57
CA GLU A 123 -5.81 -15.97 2.83
C GLU A 123 -4.64 -15.61 3.77
N VAL A 124 -4.28 -14.32 3.85
CA VAL A 124 -3.21 -13.88 4.76
C VAL A 124 -3.79 -13.22 6.02
N ASP A 125 -3.10 -13.37 7.14
CA ASP A 125 -3.46 -12.78 8.44
C ASP A 125 -2.66 -11.51 8.79
N ILE A 126 -2.00 -10.92 7.78
CA ILE A 126 -1.36 -9.60 7.87
C ILE A 126 -2.13 -8.58 7.02
N PRO A 127 -2.11 -7.28 7.39
CA PRO A 127 -2.90 -6.27 6.71
C PRO A 127 -2.50 -6.08 5.24
N VAL A 128 -3.51 -5.84 4.38
CA VAL A 128 -3.31 -5.65 2.95
C VAL A 128 -3.70 -4.22 2.55
N LEU A 129 -2.77 -3.52 1.91
CA LEU A 129 -2.97 -2.22 1.29
C LEU A 129 -3.50 -2.40 -0.14
N ARG A 130 -4.64 -1.78 -0.47
CA ARG A 130 -5.04 -1.59 -1.87
C ARG A 130 -4.16 -0.51 -2.50
N LYS A 131 -3.26 -0.90 -3.39
CA LYS A 131 -2.39 0.01 -4.15
C LYS A 131 -3.02 0.30 -5.51
N ASP A 132 -3.69 1.44 -5.61
CA ASP A 132 -4.42 1.90 -6.79
C ASP A 132 -4.44 3.44 -6.82
N PHE A 133 -4.90 4.02 -7.91
CA PHE A 133 -5.03 5.48 -8.09
C PHE A 133 -6.44 5.90 -7.68
N VAL A 134 -6.65 6.10 -6.38
CA VAL A 134 -7.96 6.46 -5.82
C VAL A 134 -8.32 7.90 -6.22
N ILE A 135 -9.40 8.05 -7.00
CA ILE A 135 -9.91 9.33 -7.51
C ILE A 135 -11.41 9.53 -7.25
N ASP A 136 -12.06 8.51 -6.68
CA ASP A 136 -13.49 8.48 -6.39
C ASP A 136 -13.70 7.70 -5.08
N ASP A 137 -14.61 8.17 -4.23
CA ASP A 137 -14.91 7.54 -2.96
C ASP A 137 -15.53 6.13 -3.09
N TYR A 138 -16.07 5.81 -4.25
CA TYR A 138 -16.52 4.47 -4.59
C TYR A 138 -15.37 3.45 -4.50
N MET A 139 -14.14 3.81 -4.86
CA MET A 139 -12.97 2.94 -4.75
C MET A 139 -12.62 2.62 -3.29
N ILE A 140 -12.94 3.51 -2.35
CA ILE A 140 -12.75 3.26 -0.91
C ILE A 140 -13.78 2.22 -0.42
N LEU A 141 -15.02 2.28 -0.90
CA LEU A 141 -16.02 1.24 -0.63
C LEU A 141 -15.60 -0.10 -1.22
N GLN A 142 -15.11 -0.12 -2.48
CA GLN A 142 -14.57 -1.35 -3.08
C GLN A 142 -13.43 -1.93 -2.22
N ALA A 143 -12.48 -1.10 -1.76
CA ALA A 143 -11.39 -1.56 -0.92
C ALA A 143 -11.89 -2.23 0.37
N ALA A 144 -12.84 -1.60 1.06
CA ALA A 144 -13.45 -2.16 2.27
C ALA A 144 -14.22 -3.46 1.97
N ALA A 145 -15.00 -3.49 0.88
CA ALA A 145 -15.73 -4.67 0.46
C ALA A 145 -14.81 -5.84 0.12
N TYR A 146 -13.65 -5.58 -0.45
CA TYR A 146 -12.65 -6.61 -0.80
C TYR A 146 -11.67 -6.95 0.32
N GLY A 147 -11.83 -6.34 1.50
CA GLY A 147 -11.08 -6.72 2.70
C GLY A 147 -9.72 -6.04 2.85
N ALA A 148 -9.49 -4.92 2.15
CA ALA A 148 -8.31 -4.11 2.38
C ALA A 148 -8.26 -3.58 3.82
N ALA A 149 -7.07 -3.52 4.39
CA ALA A 149 -6.79 -2.89 5.68
C ALA A 149 -6.34 -1.42 5.52
N ALA A 150 -5.94 -1.04 4.31
CA ALA A 150 -5.56 0.33 3.98
C ALA A 150 -5.80 0.64 2.50
N VAL A 151 -5.90 1.94 2.18
CA VAL A 151 -5.94 2.48 0.82
C VAL A 151 -4.81 3.47 0.60
N LEU A 152 -4.37 3.58 -0.66
CA LEU A 152 -3.45 4.62 -1.10
C LEU A 152 -4.22 5.88 -1.50
N LEU A 153 -3.82 7.02 -0.95
CA LEU A 153 -4.30 8.35 -1.36
C LEU A 153 -3.11 9.18 -1.85
N ILE A 154 -3.15 9.64 -3.08
CA ILE A 154 -2.01 10.33 -3.72
C ILE A 154 -2.28 11.84 -3.74
N CYS A 155 -1.44 12.64 -3.08
CA CYS A 155 -1.58 14.09 -3.01
C CYS A 155 -1.63 14.76 -4.39
N ALA A 156 -0.85 14.27 -5.34
CA ALA A 156 -0.83 14.79 -6.71
C ALA A 156 -2.15 14.57 -7.49
N LEU A 157 -3.04 13.68 -7.03
CA LEU A 157 -4.31 13.36 -7.69
C LEU A 157 -5.53 13.97 -7.01
N LEU A 158 -5.44 14.27 -5.72
CA LEU A 158 -6.55 14.68 -4.88
C LEU A 158 -6.37 16.14 -4.44
N ASP A 159 -7.43 16.91 -4.42
CA ASP A 159 -7.42 18.20 -3.75
C ASP A 159 -7.45 18.03 -2.22
N ASP A 160 -7.26 19.13 -1.46
CA ASP A 160 -7.18 19.08 0.01
C ASP A 160 -8.47 18.61 0.67
N LYS A 161 -9.62 18.90 0.05
CA LYS A 161 -10.92 18.46 0.53
C LYS A 161 -11.08 16.96 0.31
N GLN A 162 -10.82 16.47 -0.90
CA GLN A 162 -10.88 15.06 -1.24
C GLN A 162 -9.91 14.24 -0.38
N LEU A 163 -8.67 14.73 -0.21
CA LEU A 163 -7.64 14.03 0.57
C LEU A 163 -8.12 13.81 2.02
N ARG A 164 -8.73 14.82 2.64
CA ARG A 164 -9.29 14.71 3.98
C ARG A 164 -10.52 13.80 4.01
N GLU A 165 -11.51 14.05 3.15
CA GLU A 165 -12.76 13.29 3.16
C GLU A 165 -12.52 11.80 2.85
N TYR A 166 -11.61 11.48 1.93
CA TYR A 166 -11.30 10.10 1.58
C TYR A 166 -10.53 9.39 2.69
N ARG A 167 -9.60 10.09 3.36
CA ARG A 167 -8.93 9.56 4.54
C ARG A 167 -9.93 9.26 5.67
N GLU A 168 -10.81 10.23 5.99
CA GLU A 168 -11.83 10.06 7.03
C GLU A 168 -12.77 8.91 6.69
N MET A 169 -13.21 8.81 5.44
CA MET A 169 -14.06 7.71 4.99
C MET A 169 -13.37 6.34 5.14
N ALA A 170 -12.09 6.23 4.80
CA ALA A 170 -11.33 5.00 5.00
C ALA A 170 -11.27 4.62 6.49
N GLU A 171 -10.98 5.59 7.36
CA GLU A 171 -10.92 5.39 8.81
C GLU A 171 -12.27 5.01 9.42
N ASP A 172 -13.38 5.62 8.99
CA ASP A 172 -14.75 5.28 9.42
C ASP A 172 -15.13 3.83 9.02
N LEU A 173 -14.58 3.35 7.92
CA LEU A 173 -14.74 1.97 7.48
C LEU A 173 -13.83 0.98 8.23
N GLY A 174 -12.90 1.48 9.07
CA GLY A 174 -11.95 0.70 9.85
C GLY A 174 -10.64 0.41 9.13
N MET A 175 -10.42 1.01 7.96
CA MET A 175 -9.15 0.98 7.23
C MET A 175 -8.22 2.12 7.68
N ASP A 176 -6.98 2.06 7.23
CA ASP A 176 -6.03 3.17 7.29
C ASP A 176 -5.86 3.80 5.91
N ALA A 177 -5.28 5.01 5.86
CA ALA A 177 -4.85 5.65 4.62
C ALA A 177 -3.33 5.82 4.62
N LEU A 178 -2.66 5.29 3.60
CA LEU A 178 -1.30 5.64 3.24
C LEU A 178 -1.39 6.84 2.30
N VAL A 179 -0.99 8.02 2.77
CA VAL A 179 -1.03 9.26 1.99
C VAL A 179 0.32 9.47 1.32
N GLU A 180 0.36 9.31 -0.01
CA GLU A 180 1.59 9.41 -0.81
C GLU A 180 1.86 10.85 -1.19
N ALA A 181 3.11 11.31 -0.96
CA ALA A 181 3.63 12.63 -1.28
C ALA A 181 4.97 12.53 -2.03
N HIS A 182 5.30 13.57 -2.83
CA HIS A 182 6.51 13.61 -3.65
C HIS A 182 7.43 14.79 -3.33
N ASP A 183 6.89 15.85 -2.72
CA ASP A 183 7.60 17.07 -2.38
C ASP A 183 7.13 17.68 -1.04
N GLU A 184 7.70 18.83 -0.69
CA GLU A 184 7.41 19.52 0.58
C GLU A 184 5.97 19.96 0.68
N GLU A 185 5.40 20.51 -0.40
CA GLU A 185 4.02 21.00 -0.43
C GLU A 185 3.04 19.83 -0.22
N GLU A 186 3.28 18.71 -0.86
CA GLU A 186 2.45 17.51 -0.73
C GLU A 186 2.56 16.90 0.68
N VAL A 187 3.74 16.88 1.31
CA VAL A 187 3.90 16.45 2.71
C VAL A 187 3.13 17.36 3.66
N GLU A 188 3.19 18.69 3.46
CA GLU A 188 2.39 19.62 4.27
C GLU A 188 0.88 19.40 4.08
N ARG A 189 0.42 19.13 2.86
CA ARG A 189 -0.97 18.81 2.57
C ARG A 189 -1.40 17.50 3.24
N ALA A 190 -0.56 16.48 3.19
CA ALA A 190 -0.78 15.21 3.90
C ALA A 190 -0.93 15.43 5.41
N ILE A 191 -0.04 16.21 6.03
CA ILE A 191 -0.12 16.55 7.46
C ILE A 191 -1.42 17.33 7.77
N LYS A 192 -1.75 18.33 6.97
CA LYS A 192 -2.98 19.14 7.14
C LYS A 192 -4.27 18.31 6.96
N SER A 193 -4.22 17.27 6.15
CA SER A 193 -5.34 16.33 6.00
C SER A 193 -5.56 15.46 7.25
N GLY A 194 -4.60 15.40 8.19
CA GLY A 194 -4.62 14.55 9.37
C GLY A 194 -4.08 13.15 9.13
N ALA A 195 -3.25 12.95 8.11
CA ALA A 195 -2.63 11.67 7.80
C ALA A 195 -1.80 11.14 8.97
N ARG A 196 -2.01 9.89 9.34
CA ARG A 196 -1.22 9.17 10.36
C ARG A 196 -0.07 8.36 9.75
N ILE A 197 -0.17 8.07 8.45
CA ILE A 197 0.84 7.36 7.68
C ILE A 197 1.09 8.17 6.41
N ILE A 198 2.32 8.63 6.22
CA ILE A 198 2.75 9.38 5.04
C ILE A 198 3.78 8.57 4.30
N GLY A 199 3.53 8.29 3.02
CA GLY A 199 4.47 7.65 2.12
C GLY A 199 5.19 8.69 1.26
N VAL A 200 6.50 8.60 1.12
CA VAL A 200 7.24 9.39 0.14
C VAL A 200 7.72 8.47 -0.97
N ASN A 201 7.24 8.76 -2.17
CA ASN A 201 7.70 8.06 -3.35
C ASN A 201 8.97 8.72 -3.88
N ASN A 202 10.10 8.00 -3.76
CA ASN A 202 11.40 8.45 -4.25
C ASN A 202 11.52 8.44 -5.77
N ARG A 203 10.51 7.90 -6.48
CA ARG A 203 10.46 7.90 -7.93
C ARG A 203 9.71 9.12 -8.43
N ASP A 204 10.40 9.96 -9.20
CA ASP A 204 9.75 11.00 -9.98
C ASP A 204 8.83 10.37 -11.04
N LEU A 205 7.54 10.70 -11.02
CA LEU A 205 6.55 10.11 -11.93
C LEU A 205 6.61 10.69 -13.35
N LYS A 206 7.45 11.70 -13.59
CA LYS A 206 7.66 12.31 -14.92
C LYS A 206 8.90 11.75 -15.60
N THR A 207 10.00 11.58 -14.85
CA THR A 207 11.31 11.15 -15.38
C THR A 207 11.61 9.69 -15.09
N PHE A 208 10.89 9.07 -14.15
CA PHE A 208 11.15 7.75 -13.55
C PHE A 208 12.50 7.63 -12.82
N GLU A 209 13.22 8.72 -12.63
CA GLU A 209 14.41 8.75 -11.79
C GLU A 209 14.06 8.48 -10.33
N VAL A 210 14.99 7.88 -9.60
CA VAL A 210 14.80 7.48 -8.20
C VAL A 210 15.89 8.13 -7.35
N ASP A 211 15.47 8.92 -6.35
CA ASP A 211 16.36 9.53 -5.37
C ASP A 211 15.85 9.25 -3.95
N MET A 212 16.50 8.32 -3.24
CA MET A 212 16.17 8.00 -1.84
C MET A 212 16.46 9.16 -0.86
N GLN A 213 17.26 10.17 -1.24
CA GLN A 213 17.44 11.36 -0.42
C GLN A 213 16.13 12.12 -0.25
N ASN A 214 15.19 11.96 -1.17
CA ASN A 214 13.88 12.60 -1.09
C ASN A 214 13.14 12.19 0.20
N SER A 215 13.02 10.90 0.51
CA SER A 215 12.40 10.44 1.77
C SER A 215 13.11 11.01 2.99
N ILE A 216 14.46 10.99 3.02
CA ILE A 216 15.24 11.49 4.15
C ILE A 216 15.06 13.00 4.36
N ARG A 217 15.01 13.75 3.26
CA ARG A 217 14.79 15.20 3.29
C ARG A 217 13.40 15.55 3.80
N LEU A 218 12.39 14.86 3.27
CA LEU A 218 10.98 15.14 3.55
C LEU A 218 10.54 14.62 4.93
N ARG A 219 11.17 13.56 5.48
CA ARG A 219 10.90 13.07 6.83
C ARG A 219 10.99 14.17 7.89
N LYS A 220 11.92 15.11 7.70
CA LYS A 220 12.16 16.23 8.62
C LYS A 220 10.98 17.20 8.75
N LEU A 221 10.03 17.17 7.82
CA LEU A 221 8.84 18.01 7.84
C LEU A 221 7.68 17.35 8.60
N ALA A 222 7.70 16.03 8.73
CA ALA A 222 6.63 15.29 9.38
C ALA A 222 6.85 15.24 10.91
N PRO A 223 5.77 15.38 11.70
CA PRO A 223 5.86 15.24 13.15
C PRO A 223 6.16 13.80 13.57
N ASP A 224 6.72 13.59 14.76
CA ASP A 224 7.18 12.29 15.28
C ASP A 224 6.06 11.25 15.46
N ASN A 225 4.81 11.69 15.57
CA ASN A 225 3.66 10.80 15.73
C ASN A 225 3.09 10.27 14.41
N VAL A 226 3.66 10.67 13.27
CA VAL A 226 3.31 10.18 11.93
C VAL A 226 4.27 9.05 11.56
N ILE A 227 3.74 7.91 11.14
CA ILE A 227 4.56 6.85 10.54
C ILE A 227 4.98 7.28 9.15
N PHE A 228 6.28 7.27 8.89
CA PHE A 228 6.83 7.67 7.60
C PHE A 228 7.31 6.46 6.80
N VAL A 229 6.81 6.33 5.57
CA VAL A 229 7.09 5.21 4.67
C VAL A 229 7.96 5.70 3.51
N SER A 230 9.10 5.06 3.28
CA SER A 230 9.90 5.30 2.06
C SER A 230 9.51 4.29 0.98
N GLU A 231 9.16 4.81 -0.20
CA GLU A 231 8.72 4.00 -1.34
C GLU A 231 9.69 4.16 -2.51
N SER A 232 9.93 3.08 -3.23
CA SER A 232 10.82 3.00 -4.40
C SER A 232 12.32 3.15 -4.09
N GLY A 233 13.14 2.42 -4.84
CA GLY A 233 14.59 2.57 -4.85
C GLY A 233 15.38 1.76 -3.83
N ILE A 234 14.74 1.10 -2.90
CA ILE A 234 15.35 0.35 -1.81
C ILE A 234 15.84 -1.00 -2.34
N ARG A 235 17.14 -1.30 -2.15
CA ARG A 235 17.79 -2.48 -2.72
C ARG A 235 18.72 -3.24 -1.77
N THR A 236 19.27 -2.57 -0.77
CA THR A 236 20.33 -3.09 0.09
C THR A 236 20.04 -2.86 1.56
N SER A 237 20.69 -3.63 2.44
CA SER A 237 20.64 -3.41 3.89
C SER A 237 21.19 -2.04 4.30
N GLU A 238 22.16 -1.49 3.55
CA GLU A 238 22.69 -0.15 3.79
C GLU A 238 21.63 0.93 3.51
N ASP A 239 20.77 0.73 2.50
CA ASP A 239 19.63 1.60 2.25
C ASP A 239 18.67 1.59 3.45
N ILE A 240 18.33 0.40 3.96
CA ILE A 240 17.47 0.23 5.14
C ILE A 240 18.06 0.91 6.36
N LYS A 241 19.35 0.67 6.64
CA LYS A 241 20.07 1.28 7.75
C LYS A 241 20.00 2.80 7.67
N LYS A 242 20.30 3.37 6.49
CA LYS A 242 20.28 4.81 6.26
C LYS A 242 18.87 5.42 6.46
N LEU A 243 17.83 4.74 6.02
CA LEU A 243 16.46 5.17 6.23
C LEU A 243 16.11 5.14 7.73
N HIS A 244 16.46 4.06 8.43
CA HIS A 244 16.21 3.89 9.86
C HIS A 244 16.93 4.95 10.71
N GLU A 245 18.21 5.24 10.42
CA GLU A 245 18.99 6.30 11.07
C GLU A 245 18.38 7.69 10.89
N ASN A 246 17.53 7.88 9.86
CA ASN A 246 16.80 9.11 9.59
C ASN A 246 15.32 9.04 10.05
N GLN A 247 15.00 8.17 11.00
CA GLN A 247 13.65 8.06 11.61
C GLN A 247 12.54 7.73 10.60
N ILE A 248 12.85 6.90 9.62
CA ILE A 248 11.86 6.32 8.71
C ILE A 248 11.52 4.93 9.24
N GLU A 249 10.26 4.70 9.58
CA GLU A 249 9.82 3.53 10.31
C GLU A 249 9.40 2.36 9.40
N ALA A 250 9.07 2.67 8.14
CA ALA A 250 8.59 1.65 7.22
C ALA A 250 9.11 1.88 5.80
N VAL A 251 9.18 0.79 5.04
CA VAL A 251 9.54 0.79 3.62
C VAL A 251 8.53 0.01 2.80
N LEU A 252 8.22 0.50 1.59
CA LEU A 252 7.42 -0.22 0.61
C LEU A 252 8.33 -0.69 -0.53
N ILE A 253 8.46 -2.01 -0.69
CA ILE A 253 9.39 -2.65 -1.62
C ILE A 253 8.65 -3.60 -2.55
N GLY A 254 8.76 -3.37 -3.85
CA GLY A 254 8.18 -4.21 -4.89
C GLY A 254 9.25 -4.88 -5.76
N GLU A 255 9.89 -4.13 -6.66
CA GLU A 255 10.75 -4.69 -7.70
C GLU A 255 11.86 -5.60 -7.16
N THR A 256 12.55 -5.18 -6.12
CA THR A 256 13.66 -5.95 -5.50
C THR A 256 13.17 -7.32 -5.03
N LEU A 257 12.06 -7.36 -4.31
CA LEU A 257 11.50 -8.61 -3.78
C LEU A 257 10.85 -9.46 -4.89
N MET A 258 10.12 -8.85 -5.81
CA MET A 258 9.48 -9.59 -6.92
C MET A 258 10.49 -10.33 -7.80
N ARG A 259 11.68 -9.76 -8.01
CA ARG A 259 12.74 -10.36 -8.83
C ARG A 259 13.53 -11.44 -8.08
N SER A 260 13.50 -11.48 -6.76
CA SER A 260 14.19 -12.52 -6.00
C SER A 260 13.48 -13.87 -6.14
N PRO A 261 14.20 -14.97 -6.38
CA PRO A 261 13.61 -16.32 -6.35
C PRO A 261 13.24 -16.77 -4.93
N ASP A 262 13.90 -16.24 -3.91
CA ASP A 262 13.64 -16.51 -2.48
C ASP A 262 13.30 -15.19 -1.76
N LYS A 263 12.04 -15.05 -1.39
CA LYS A 263 11.50 -13.83 -0.74
C LYS A 263 12.01 -13.70 0.70
N LYS A 264 12.19 -14.83 1.38
CA LYS A 264 12.68 -14.85 2.75
C LYS A 264 14.15 -14.41 2.81
N ALA A 265 15.01 -15.04 2.00
CA ALA A 265 16.41 -14.66 1.93
C ALA A 265 16.58 -13.18 1.52
N ALA A 266 15.77 -12.68 0.58
CA ALA A 266 15.82 -11.27 0.19
C ALA A 266 15.45 -10.30 1.32
N LEU A 267 14.44 -10.63 2.14
CA LEU A 267 14.08 -9.82 3.31
C LEU A 267 15.14 -9.91 4.42
N GLU A 268 15.71 -11.07 4.65
CA GLU A 268 16.81 -11.27 5.61
C GLU A 268 18.06 -10.46 5.19
N GLU A 269 18.41 -10.47 3.92
CA GLU A 269 19.49 -9.64 3.37
C GLU A 269 19.23 -8.15 3.59
N LEU A 270 18.02 -7.68 3.32
CA LEU A 270 17.63 -6.29 3.56
C LEU A 270 17.70 -5.92 5.05
N ASN A 271 17.39 -6.84 5.95
CA ASN A 271 17.54 -6.66 7.39
C ASN A 271 19.00 -6.66 7.87
N GLY A 272 19.94 -6.99 7.00
CA GLY A 272 21.37 -7.11 7.36
C GLY A 272 21.68 -8.40 8.12
N ALA A 273 20.82 -9.41 8.08
CA ALA A 273 21.15 -10.75 8.58
C ALA A 273 22.21 -11.38 7.66
N PRO A 274 23.22 -12.07 8.20
CA PRO A 274 24.15 -12.82 7.35
C PRO A 274 23.37 -13.91 6.62
N LEU A 275 23.56 -13.99 5.28
CA LEU A 275 23.07 -15.13 4.50
C LEU A 275 23.73 -16.38 5.08
N GLU A 276 22.96 -17.37 5.49
CA GLU A 276 23.52 -18.69 5.79
C GLU A 276 24.16 -19.21 4.49
N GLU A 277 25.48 -19.44 4.55
CA GLU A 277 26.21 -20.07 3.44
C GLU A 277 25.57 -21.44 3.15
N ALA A 278 24.99 -21.58 1.94
CA ALA A 278 24.32 -22.79 1.48
C ALA A 278 25.30 -23.91 1.11
#